data_4afe8fbf985bf4591c0db9ea35eeb98c
#
_entry.id   4afe8fbf985bf4591c0db9ea35eeb98c
#
_cell.length_a   1.000
_cell.length_b   1.000
_cell.length_c   1.000
_cell.angle_alpha   90.00
_cell.angle_beta   90.00
_cell.angle_gamma   90.00
#
_symmetry.space_group_name_H-M   'P 1'
#
loop_
_entity.id
_entity.type
_entity.pdbx_description
1 polymer ?
#
loop_
_entity_poly.entity_id
_entity_poly.type
_entity_poly.pdbx_seq_one_letter_code
_entity_poly.pdbx_strand_id
1 'polypeptide(L)' 'MAKRAYPLSKVYGLLEPGPVVLVTTARKGRTNIMTMSWHTMMEFEPPLVGCVISGRNVSFNALKASRECVI' A
#
# COMPACT_ATOMS: atom_id res chain seq x y z
N MET A 1 3.47 -33.86 4.80
CA MET A 1 2.56 -32.82 4.31
C MET A 1 2.57 -32.81 2.79
N ALA A 2 1.41 -32.94 2.17
CA ALA A 2 1.31 -32.91 0.72
C ALA A 2 1.28 -31.48 0.22
N LYS A 3 2.03 -31.21 -0.84
CA LYS A 3 2.02 -29.90 -1.51
C LYS A 3 1.11 -30.00 -2.72
N ARG A 4 0.33 -28.94 -2.94
CA ARG A 4 -0.56 -28.87 -4.08
C ARG A 4 -0.27 -27.59 -4.86
N ALA A 5 -0.50 -27.67 -6.19
CA ALA A 5 -0.47 -26.47 -7.01
C ALA A 5 -1.63 -25.54 -6.60
N TYR A 6 -1.37 -24.24 -6.57
CA TYR A 6 -2.37 -23.24 -6.23
C TYR A 6 -2.45 -22.23 -7.37
N PRO A 7 -3.66 -21.82 -7.80
CA PRO A 7 -3.78 -20.88 -8.91
C PRO A 7 -3.09 -19.55 -8.60
N LEU A 8 -2.22 -19.11 -9.49
CA LEU A 8 -1.48 -17.86 -9.30
C LEU A 8 -2.41 -16.66 -9.13
N SER A 9 -3.57 -16.69 -9.79
CA SER A 9 -4.57 -15.62 -9.68
C SER A 9 -5.18 -15.49 -8.29
N LYS A 10 -4.98 -16.48 -7.42
CA LYS A 10 -5.56 -16.49 -6.06
C LYS A 10 -4.50 -16.40 -4.97
N VAL A 11 -3.23 -16.36 -5.34
CA VAL A 11 -2.12 -16.40 -4.35
C VAL A 11 -2.15 -15.19 -3.42
N TYR A 12 -2.44 -14.00 -3.95
CA TYR A 12 -2.49 -12.80 -3.10
C TYR A 12 -3.57 -12.89 -2.01
N GLY A 13 -4.61 -13.70 -2.22
CA GLY A 13 -5.64 -13.92 -1.21
C GLY A 13 -5.14 -14.68 0.01
N LEU A 14 -3.97 -15.31 -0.07
CA LEU A 14 -3.33 -15.96 1.07
C LEU A 14 -2.57 -14.95 1.94
N LEU A 15 -2.15 -13.84 1.35
CA LEU A 15 -1.41 -12.78 2.03
C LEU A 15 -2.29 -11.60 2.39
N GLU A 16 -3.30 -11.35 1.60
CA GLU A 16 -4.38 -10.42 1.86
C GLU A 16 -5.52 -11.18 2.57
N PRO A 17 -6.33 -10.53 3.43
CA PRO A 17 -6.26 -9.11 3.74
C PRO A 17 -5.34 -8.81 4.91
N GLY A 18 -4.63 -7.66 4.82
CA GLY A 18 -4.09 -6.99 5.97
C GLY A 18 -5.11 -5.95 6.45
N PRO A 19 -4.79 -5.18 7.50
CA PRO A 19 -5.68 -4.10 7.92
C PRO A 19 -5.86 -3.10 6.79
N VAL A 20 -7.10 -2.65 6.59
CA VAL A 20 -7.37 -1.58 5.63
C VAL A 20 -7.11 -0.25 6.32
N VAL A 21 -6.28 0.57 5.72
CA VAL A 21 -5.92 1.89 6.27
C VAL A 21 -6.29 2.97 5.27
N LEU A 22 -6.32 4.21 5.74
CA LEU A 22 -6.50 5.39 4.91
C LEU A 22 -5.16 6.07 4.73
N VAL A 23 -4.82 6.37 3.48
CA VAL A 23 -3.61 7.11 3.15
C VAL A 23 -4.02 8.49 2.67
N THR A 24 -3.55 9.52 3.35
CA THR A 24 -3.82 10.91 2.95
C THR A 24 -2.58 11.51 2.35
N THR A 25 -2.76 12.20 1.24
CA THR A 25 -1.70 12.89 0.52
C THR A 25 -2.18 14.29 0.17
N ALA A 26 -1.23 15.19 -0.06
CA ALA A 26 -1.55 16.55 -0.47
C ALA A 26 -0.61 16.99 -1.59
N ARG A 27 -1.14 17.74 -2.54
CA ARG A 27 -0.37 18.30 -3.63
C ARG A 27 -1.02 19.59 -4.08
N LYS A 28 -0.24 20.67 -4.11
CA LYS A 28 -0.70 22.01 -4.58
C LYS A 28 -1.99 22.45 -3.90
N GLY A 29 -2.07 22.27 -2.58
CA GLY A 29 -3.24 22.65 -1.81
C GLY A 29 -4.43 21.68 -1.89
N ARG A 30 -4.31 20.62 -2.66
CA ARG A 30 -5.36 19.58 -2.76
C ARG A 30 -5.00 18.40 -1.90
N THR A 31 -5.96 17.92 -1.12
CA THR A 31 -5.80 16.71 -0.33
C THR A 31 -6.51 15.56 -1.02
N ASN A 32 -5.98 14.35 -0.83
CA ASN A 32 -6.59 13.13 -1.34
C ASN A 32 -6.52 12.06 -0.27
N ILE A 33 -7.56 11.25 -0.20
CA ILE A 33 -7.63 10.12 0.71
C ILE A 33 -7.92 8.87 -0.11
N MET A 34 -7.13 7.82 0.13
CA MET A 34 -7.39 6.53 -0.50
C MET A 34 -7.35 5.43 0.55
N THR A 35 -8.06 4.36 0.28
CA THR A 35 -7.97 3.15 1.08
C THR A 35 -6.80 2.31 0.59
N MET A 36 -6.14 1.61 1.50
CA MET A 36 -5.01 0.76 1.15
C MET A 36 -4.97 -0.46 2.07
N SER A 37 -4.77 -1.63 1.47
CA SER A 37 -4.50 -2.85 2.22
C SER A 37 -3.16 -3.49 1.83
N TRP A 38 -2.56 -3.05 0.76
CA TRP A 38 -1.27 -3.58 0.27
C TRP A 38 -0.11 -2.87 0.97
N HIS A 39 0.14 -3.24 2.22
CA HIS A 39 1.23 -2.69 3.00
C HIS A 39 1.85 -3.75 3.87
N THR A 40 3.10 -3.54 4.26
CA THR A 40 3.81 -4.46 5.12
C THR A 40 4.89 -3.74 5.90
N MET A 41 5.22 -4.25 7.07
CA MET A 41 6.38 -3.78 7.83
C MET A 41 7.65 -4.23 7.12
N MET A 42 8.60 -3.33 7.00
CA MET A 42 9.88 -3.61 6.37
C MET A 42 11.04 -3.53 7.36
N GLU A 43 10.93 -2.69 8.39
CA GLU A 43 12.00 -2.51 9.37
C GLU A 43 11.42 -1.93 10.65
N PHE A 44 12.07 -2.24 11.77
CA PHE A 44 11.67 -1.73 13.08
C PHE A 44 12.36 -0.42 13.44
N GLU A 45 13.64 -0.31 13.13
CA GLU A 45 14.44 0.86 13.53
C GLU A 45 15.38 1.26 12.38
N PRO A 46 15.04 2.27 11.59
CA PRO A 46 13.81 3.07 11.71
C PRO A 46 12.58 2.27 11.30
N PRO A 47 11.38 2.66 11.79
CA PRO A 47 10.16 1.98 11.39
C PRO A 47 9.83 2.28 9.93
N LEU A 48 9.91 1.27 9.10
CA LEU A 48 9.63 1.39 7.67
C LEU A 48 8.44 0.53 7.30
N VAL A 49 7.56 1.11 6.49
CA VAL A 49 6.37 0.44 5.97
C VAL A 49 6.42 0.45 4.45
N GLY A 50 6.31 -0.72 3.85
CA GLY A 50 6.22 -0.84 2.40
C GLY A 50 4.77 -0.77 1.95
N CYS A 51 4.52 -0.02 0.88
CA CYS A 51 3.19 0.14 0.32
C CYS A 51 3.23 -0.04 -1.19
N VAL A 52 2.23 -0.74 -1.72
CA VAL A 52 2.06 -0.85 -3.17
C VAL A 52 1.00 0.15 -3.60
N ILE A 53 1.41 1.15 -4.36
CA ILE A 53 0.51 2.20 -4.86
C ILE A 53 0.64 2.23 -6.38
N SER A 54 -0.50 2.02 -7.06
CA SER A 54 -0.52 2.02 -8.52
C SER A 54 -0.22 3.41 -9.07
N GLY A 55 0.55 3.46 -10.17
CA GLY A 55 0.81 4.71 -10.88
C GLY A 55 -0.44 5.36 -11.46
N ARG A 56 -1.57 4.65 -11.47
CA ARG A 56 -2.86 5.19 -11.91
C ARG A 56 -3.60 5.94 -10.81
N ASN A 57 -3.15 5.82 -9.56
CA ASN A 57 -3.78 6.50 -8.43
C ASN A 57 -3.36 7.96 -8.38
N VAL A 58 -4.31 8.83 -8.01
CA VAL A 58 -4.02 10.25 -7.77
C VAL A 58 -2.98 10.37 -6.65
N SER A 59 -3.08 9.55 -5.61
CA SER A 59 -2.15 9.54 -4.50
C SER A 59 -0.72 9.23 -4.92
N PHE A 60 -0.50 8.43 -5.96
CA PHE A 60 0.83 8.12 -6.46
C PHE A 60 1.55 9.39 -6.92
N ASN A 61 0.88 10.21 -7.71
CA ASN A 61 1.46 11.46 -8.22
C ASN A 61 1.70 12.46 -7.09
N ALA A 62 0.76 12.56 -6.14
CA ALA A 62 0.89 13.44 -4.99
C ALA A 62 2.07 13.03 -4.11
N LEU A 63 2.22 11.73 -3.84
CA LEU A 63 3.34 11.20 -3.06
C LEU A 63 4.68 11.43 -3.74
N LYS A 64 4.73 11.16 -5.05
CA LYS A 64 5.95 11.35 -5.83
C LYS A 64 6.41 12.80 -5.81
N ALA A 65 5.46 13.74 -5.80
CA ALA A 65 5.76 15.17 -5.79
C ALA A 65 6.10 15.69 -4.40
N SER A 66 5.28 15.35 -3.38
CA SER A 66 5.45 15.86 -2.01
C SER A 66 6.38 15.04 -1.15
N ARG A 67 6.47 13.73 -1.41
CA ARG A 67 7.22 12.74 -0.61
C ARG A 67 6.71 12.63 0.82
N GLU A 68 5.45 12.95 1.05
CA GLU A 68 4.81 12.91 2.36
C GLU A 68 3.43 12.29 2.28
N CYS A 69 3.06 11.55 3.31
CA CYS A 69 1.71 11.05 3.48
C CYS A 69 1.44 10.78 4.96
N VAL A 70 0.18 10.60 5.28
CA VAL A 70 -0.26 10.15 6.60
C VAL A 70 -1.05 8.87 6.41
N ILE A 71 -0.72 7.89 7.21
CA ILE A 71 -1.40 6.60 7.20
C ILE A 71 -2.21 6.42 8.47
#